data_cfa411422963641a5de0b681a390957a
#
_entry.id   cfa411422963641a5de0b681a390957a
#
_cell.length_a   1.000
_cell.length_b   1.000
_cell.length_c   1.000
_cell.angle_alpha   90.00
_cell.angle_beta   90.00
_cell.angle_gamma   90.00
#
_symmetry.space_group_name_H-M   'P 1'
#
loop_
_entity.id
_entity.type
_entity.pdbx_description
1 polymer ?
#
loop_
_entity_poly.entity_id
_entity_poly.type
_entity_poly.pdbx_seq_one_letter_code
_entity_poly.pdbx_strand_id
1 'polypeptide(L)' 'MLSSWLQSSAEMITKDPVILLSFVNTKLRDEFGSLEELCAALDADRQTLCDTLAALDYHYDPAGNRFI' A
#
# COMPACT_ATOMS: atom_id res chain seq x y z
N MET A 1 -20.22 12.11 2.16
CA MET A 1 -18.88 12.40 2.69
C MET A 1 -18.06 11.16 2.90
N LEU A 2 -18.60 10.20 3.67
CA LEU A 2 -17.85 8.96 3.94
C LEU A 2 -17.61 8.17 2.67
N SER A 3 -18.59 8.07 1.79
CA SER A 3 -18.40 7.33 0.55
C SER A 3 -17.37 8.01 -0.35
N SER A 4 -17.33 9.32 -0.34
CA SER A 4 -16.33 10.06 -1.10
C SER A 4 -14.93 9.79 -0.56
N TRP A 5 -14.81 9.72 0.75
CA TRP A 5 -13.54 9.42 1.40
C TRP A 5 -13.07 8.01 1.05
N LEU A 6 -14.00 7.04 1.04
CA LEU A 6 -13.67 5.67 0.69
C LEU A 6 -13.24 5.55 -0.77
N GLN A 7 -13.88 6.31 -1.64
CA GLN A 7 -13.51 6.31 -3.05
C GLN A 7 -12.10 6.87 -3.24
N SER A 8 -11.75 7.90 -2.50
CA SER A 8 -10.40 8.45 -2.55
C SER A 8 -9.37 7.41 -2.15
N SER A 9 -9.66 6.62 -1.11
CA SER A 9 -8.76 5.56 -0.69
C SER A 9 -8.59 4.52 -1.80
N ALA A 10 -9.68 4.13 -2.44
CA ALA A 10 -9.61 3.16 -3.53
C ALA A 10 -8.81 3.70 -4.70
N GLU A 11 -8.94 4.99 -4.98
CA GLU A 11 -8.21 5.61 -6.08
C GLU A 11 -6.72 5.72 -5.81
N MET A 12 -6.34 5.78 -4.54
CA MET A 12 -4.93 5.84 -4.16
C MET A 12 -4.20 4.55 -4.45
N ILE A 13 -4.92 3.43 -4.55
CA ILE A 13 -4.35 2.17 -5.01
C ILE A 13 -4.25 2.24 -6.52
N THR A 14 -3.25 2.91 -6.98
CA THR A 14 -3.05 3.22 -8.39
C THR A 14 -1.91 2.39 -8.97
N LYS A 15 -1.82 2.39 -10.29
CA LYS A 15 -0.72 1.74 -10.99
C LYS A 15 0.55 2.59 -11.01
N ASP A 16 0.48 3.83 -10.55
CA ASP A 16 1.65 4.68 -10.45
C ASP A 16 2.48 4.23 -9.25
N PRO A 17 3.65 3.61 -9.48
CA PRO A 17 4.41 3.03 -8.38
C PRO A 17 4.93 4.06 -7.39
N VAL A 18 5.20 5.27 -7.83
CA VAL A 18 5.70 6.33 -6.92
C VAL A 18 4.61 6.74 -5.93
N ILE A 19 3.40 6.96 -6.44
CA ILE A 19 2.27 7.34 -5.59
C ILE A 19 1.91 6.18 -4.68
N LEU A 20 1.89 4.97 -5.22
CA LEU A 20 1.56 3.78 -4.45
C LEU A 20 2.56 3.56 -3.31
N LEU A 21 3.85 3.72 -3.59
CA LEU A 21 4.89 3.56 -2.58
C LEU A 21 4.66 4.50 -1.40
N SER A 22 4.42 5.77 -1.69
CA SER A 22 4.20 6.77 -0.66
C SER A 22 2.96 6.45 0.18
N PHE A 23 1.87 6.07 -0.49
CA PHE A 23 0.63 5.73 0.18
C PHE A 23 0.80 4.52 1.08
N VAL A 24 1.39 3.45 0.55
CA VAL A 24 1.54 2.20 1.28
C VAL A 24 2.43 2.38 2.51
N ASN A 25 3.58 3.03 2.34
CA ASN A 25 4.49 3.23 3.47
C ASN A 25 3.86 4.10 4.56
N THR A 26 3.09 5.10 4.18
CA THR A 26 2.39 5.93 5.15
C THR A 26 1.37 5.11 5.94
N LYS A 27 0.62 4.26 5.26
CA LYS A 27 -0.38 3.41 5.91
C LYS A 27 0.26 2.38 6.83
N LEU A 28 1.36 1.78 6.38
CA LEU A 28 2.08 0.80 7.21
C LEU A 28 2.64 1.46 8.48
N ARG A 29 3.09 2.70 8.35
CA ARG A 29 3.62 3.41 9.51
C ARG A 29 2.54 3.79 10.50
N ASP A 30 1.38 4.25 10.00
CA ASP A 30 0.38 4.89 10.83
C ASP A 30 -0.79 3.99 11.22
N GLU A 31 -1.15 3.01 10.40
CA GLU A 31 -2.42 2.30 10.57
C GLU A 31 -2.31 0.79 10.64
N PHE A 32 -1.36 0.19 9.95
CA PHE A 32 -1.31 -1.27 9.84
C PHE A 32 0.02 -1.81 10.35
N GLY A 33 -0.06 -2.91 11.10
CA GLY A 33 1.12 -3.53 11.67
C GLY A 33 1.85 -4.46 10.72
N SER A 34 1.26 -4.77 9.57
CA SER A 34 1.89 -5.63 8.58
C SER A 34 1.30 -5.39 7.20
N LEU A 35 2.02 -5.85 6.18
CA LEU A 35 1.53 -5.76 4.80
C LEU A 35 0.25 -6.57 4.61
N GLU A 36 0.15 -7.70 5.28
CA GLU A 36 -1.05 -8.53 5.19
C GLU A 36 -2.28 -7.81 5.72
N GLU A 37 -2.12 -7.10 6.83
CA GLU A 37 -3.21 -6.31 7.39
C GLU A 37 -3.66 -5.22 6.43
N LEU A 38 -2.68 -4.54 5.83
CA LEU A 38 -2.96 -3.48 4.87
C LEU A 38 -3.73 -4.03 3.67
N CYS A 39 -3.27 -5.12 3.10
CA CYS A 39 -3.91 -5.70 1.93
C CYS A 39 -5.32 -6.19 2.25
N ALA A 40 -5.52 -6.77 3.41
CA ALA A 40 -6.84 -7.22 3.83
C ALA A 40 -7.81 -6.06 4.02
N ALA A 41 -7.34 -4.98 4.66
CA ALA A 41 -8.17 -3.82 4.93
C ALA A 41 -8.57 -3.07 3.67
N LEU A 42 -7.67 -3.00 2.70
CA LEU A 42 -7.91 -2.27 1.46
C LEU A 42 -8.39 -3.17 0.32
N ASP A 43 -8.56 -4.45 0.60
CA ASP A 43 -8.95 -5.43 -0.42
C ASP A 43 -7.98 -5.39 -1.60
N ALA A 44 -6.70 -5.31 -1.31
CA ALA A 44 -5.64 -5.23 -2.30
C ALA A 44 -4.97 -6.60 -2.45
N ASP A 45 -4.57 -6.92 -3.69
CA ASP A 45 -3.83 -8.14 -3.93
C ASP A 45 -2.37 -7.92 -3.60
N ARG A 46 -1.87 -8.68 -2.64
CA ARG A 46 -0.49 -8.54 -2.17
C ARG A 46 0.51 -8.72 -3.30
N GLN A 47 0.30 -9.73 -4.15
CA GLN A 47 1.23 -10.01 -5.24
C GLN A 47 1.30 -8.84 -6.22
N THR A 48 0.14 -8.32 -6.60
CA THR A 48 0.07 -7.18 -7.53
C THR A 48 0.74 -5.95 -6.94
N LEU A 49 0.48 -5.69 -5.67
CA LEU A 49 1.06 -4.56 -4.96
C LEU A 49 2.59 -4.67 -4.93
N CYS A 50 3.10 -5.84 -4.56
CA CYS A 50 4.53 -6.06 -4.48
C CYS A 50 5.18 -5.96 -5.86
N ASP A 51 4.54 -6.50 -6.89
CA ASP A 51 5.06 -6.43 -8.26
C ASP A 51 5.14 -4.98 -8.73
N THR A 52 4.13 -4.19 -8.42
CA THR A 52 4.11 -2.78 -8.81
C THR A 52 5.26 -2.02 -8.18
N LEU A 53 5.53 -2.26 -6.89
CA LEU A 53 6.61 -1.57 -6.19
C LEU A 53 7.97 -2.13 -6.56
N ALA A 54 8.05 -3.39 -6.95
CA ALA A 54 9.29 -3.98 -7.44
C ALA A 54 9.79 -3.29 -8.71
N ALA A 55 8.89 -2.69 -9.47
CA ALA A 55 9.27 -1.91 -10.64
C ALA A 55 10.15 -0.73 -10.28
N LEU A 56 10.08 -0.23 -9.04
CA LEU A 56 10.95 0.81 -8.51
C LEU A 56 12.11 0.22 -7.70
N ASP A 57 12.26 -1.09 -7.73
CA ASP A 57 13.28 -1.78 -6.95
C ASP A 57 13.04 -1.65 -5.44
N TYR A 58 11.78 -1.57 -5.04
CA TYR A 58 11.38 -1.52 -3.65
C TYR A 58 10.74 -2.84 -3.25
N HIS A 59 11.12 -3.35 -2.08
CA HIS A 59 10.62 -4.62 -1.57
C HIS A 59 10.19 -4.45 -0.11
N TYR A 60 9.22 -5.25 0.30
CA TYR A 60 8.72 -5.17 1.66
C TYR A 60 9.73 -5.69 2.66
N ASP A 61 10.02 -4.88 3.67
CA ASP A 61 10.89 -5.25 4.79
C ASP A 61 10.01 -5.53 6.01
N PRO A 62 9.79 -6.80 6.36
CA PRO A 62 8.92 -7.12 7.50
C PRO A 62 9.48 -6.65 8.84
N ALA A 63 10.80 -6.56 8.96
CA ALA A 63 11.40 -6.09 10.21
C ALA A 63 11.08 -4.62 10.46
N GLY A 64 11.09 -3.80 9.42
CA GLY A 64 10.78 -2.39 9.53
C GLY A 64 9.34 -2.05 9.20
N ASN A 65 8.57 -3.03 8.71
CA ASN A 65 7.18 -2.85 8.28
C ASN A 65 7.05 -1.72 7.26
N ARG A 66 7.85 -1.80 6.21
CA ARG A 66 7.85 -0.78 5.15
C ARG A 66 8.52 -1.33 3.91
N PHE A 67 8.31 -0.64 2.80
CA PHE A 67 9.02 -0.95 1.55
C PHE A 67 10.32 -0.13 1.50
N ILE A 68 11.39 -0.81 1.19
CA ILE A 68 12.71 -0.21 1.09
C ILE A 68 13.40 -0.59 -0.20
#